data_b6e4b6fec52839ac9d00deb773e30029
#
_entry.id   b6e4b6fec52839ac9d00deb773e30029
#
_cell.length_a   1.000
_cell.length_b   1.000
_cell.length_c   1.000
_cell.angle_alpha   90.00
_cell.angle_beta   90.00
_cell.angle_gamma   90.00
#
_symmetry.space_group_name_H-M   'P 1'
#
loop_
_entity.id
_entity.type
_entity.pdbx_description
1 polymer ?
#
loop_
_entity_poly.entity_id
_entity_poly.type
_entity_poly.pdbx_seq_one_letter_code
_entity_poly.pdbx_strand_id
1 'polypeptide(L)'
;MRPRNDAMKLKIYEFINEHIKEFGVSPTTMEIAEEMGITKSSVPKYVNRLIDEGLLERFGRYQVVTQQNYFAPYQMPVLGSVACGKPKLAFEDIMGYIPLDESLANGEYFGLVADGVSMIDVGIRSGDIVFIRRQETADNGDIVVAMIDDEYSDDSRATLKRFFRDEENQRFILRPENSEMEDIIVDKVRIIGKAVRILKNIEDYPI
;
A
#
# COMPACT_ATOMS: atom_id res chain seq x y z
N MET A 1 -20.87 -14.26 -32.50
CA MET A 1 -20.64 -13.84 -31.09
C MET A 1 -20.46 -15.12 -30.25
N ARG A 2 -19.41 -15.26 -29.45
CA ARG A 2 -19.07 -16.52 -28.78
C ARG A 2 -19.69 -16.56 -27.37
N PRO A 3 -20.72 -17.39 -27.09
CA PRO A 3 -21.45 -17.39 -25.81
C PRO A 3 -20.57 -17.73 -24.57
N ARG A 4 -19.45 -18.42 -24.77
CA ARG A 4 -18.52 -18.78 -23.71
C ARG A 4 -17.76 -17.60 -23.08
N ASN A 5 -17.60 -16.50 -23.82
CA ASN A 5 -16.88 -15.31 -23.38
C ASN A 5 -17.75 -14.38 -22.52
N ASP A 6 -19.07 -14.42 -22.72
CA ASP A 6 -20.02 -13.60 -21.95
C ASP A 6 -20.32 -14.24 -20.58
N ALA A 7 -20.37 -15.58 -20.50
CA ALA A 7 -20.52 -16.27 -19.22
C ALA A 7 -19.33 -16.06 -18.29
N MET A 8 -18.10 -16.07 -18.81
CA MET A 8 -16.90 -15.79 -18.01
C MET A 8 -16.87 -14.35 -17.51
N LYS A 9 -17.25 -13.39 -18.38
CA LYS A 9 -17.33 -11.98 -18.02
C LYS A 9 -18.31 -11.74 -16.85
N LEU A 10 -19.50 -12.36 -16.89
CA LEU A 10 -20.49 -12.25 -15.81
C LEU A 10 -19.97 -12.85 -14.51
N LYS A 11 -19.33 -14.01 -14.54
CA LYS A 11 -18.71 -14.60 -13.35
C LYS A 11 -17.65 -13.70 -12.71
N ILE A 12 -16.82 -13.06 -13.54
CA ILE A 12 -15.82 -12.08 -13.05
C ILE A 12 -16.53 -10.88 -12.40
N TYR A 13 -17.61 -10.38 -12.99
CA TYR A 13 -18.40 -9.29 -12.43
C TYR A 13 -19.03 -9.67 -11.06
N GLU A 14 -19.63 -10.85 -10.97
CA GLU A 14 -20.20 -11.37 -9.73
C GLU A 14 -19.14 -11.53 -8.64
N PHE A 15 -18.01 -12.12 -8.98
CA PHE A 15 -16.88 -12.28 -8.04
C PHE A 15 -16.35 -10.92 -7.54
N ILE A 16 -16.18 -9.95 -8.44
CA ILE A 16 -15.75 -8.58 -8.05
C ILE A 16 -16.78 -7.97 -7.08
N ASN A 17 -18.07 -8.09 -7.36
CA ASN A 17 -19.12 -7.57 -6.50
C ASN A 17 -19.13 -8.21 -5.10
N GLU A 18 -19.03 -9.54 -5.04
CA GLU A 18 -19.01 -10.28 -3.79
C GLU A 18 -17.78 -9.94 -2.97
N HIS A 19 -16.61 -9.88 -3.60
CA HIS A 19 -15.36 -9.50 -2.96
C HIS A 19 -15.40 -8.07 -2.40
N ILE A 20 -15.96 -7.10 -3.14
CA ILE A 20 -16.14 -5.74 -2.64
C ILE A 20 -17.11 -5.69 -1.44
N LYS A 21 -18.18 -6.49 -1.45
CA LYS A 21 -19.12 -6.57 -0.32
C LYS A 21 -18.47 -7.15 0.93
N GLU A 22 -17.63 -8.16 0.77
CA GLU A 22 -17.00 -8.89 1.87
C GLU A 22 -15.79 -8.14 2.43
N PHE A 23 -14.93 -7.63 1.57
CA PHE A 23 -13.63 -7.06 1.95
C PHE A 23 -13.55 -5.54 1.79
N GLY A 24 -14.56 -4.89 1.18
CA GLY A 24 -14.57 -3.44 0.93
C GLY A 24 -13.63 -2.97 -0.19
N VAL A 25 -12.91 -3.88 -0.84
CA VAL A 25 -11.95 -3.59 -1.94
C VAL A 25 -12.21 -4.50 -3.12
N SER A 26 -11.83 -4.05 -4.32
CA SER A 26 -11.88 -4.92 -5.49
C SER A 26 -10.76 -5.97 -5.43
N PRO A 27 -11.01 -7.20 -5.92
CA PRO A 27 -9.98 -8.22 -5.98
C PRO A 27 -8.84 -7.80 -6.92
N THR A 28 -7.66 -8.30 -6.66
CA THR A 28 -6.50 -8.14 -7.54
C THR A 28 -6.67 -8.96 -8.83
N THR A 29 -5.91 -8.59 -9.86
CA THR A 29 -5.87 -9.39 -11.10
C THR A 29 -5.44 -10.84 -10.85
N MET A 30 -4.68 -11.10 -9.79
CA MET A 30 -4.22 -12.44 -9.43
C MET A 30 -5.34 -13.25 -8.80
N GLU A 31 -6.06 -12.70 -7.84
CA GLU A 31 -7.22 -13.33 -7.20
C GLU A 31 -8.32 -13.65 -8.23
N ILE A 32 -8.61 -12.72 -9.15
CA ILE A 32 -9.56 -12.97 -10.24
C ILE A 32 -9.08 -14.13 -11.13
N ALA A 33 -7.78 -14.17 -11.46
CA ALA A 33 -7.22 -15.21 -12.32
C ALA A 33 -7.30 -16.60 -11.66
N GLU A 34 -6.99 -16.68 -10.38
CA GLU A 34 -7.04 -17.91 -9.58
C GLU A 34 -8.47 -18.43 -9.43
N GLU A 35 -9.40 -17.56 -9.01
CA GLU A 35 -10.80 -17.95 -8.84
C GLU A 35 -11.46 -18.40 -10.15
N MET A 36 -11.14 -17.73 -11.25
CA MET A 36 -11.71 -18.05 -12.56
C MET A 36 -10.97 -19.17 -13.31
N GLY A 37 -9.83 -19.64 -12.82
CA GLY A 37 -9.00 -20.64 -13.49
C GLY A 37 -8.47 -20.16 -14.85
N ILE A 38 -8.13 -18.86 -14.98
CA ILE A 38 -7.60 -18.25 -16.21
C ILE A 38 -6.23 -17.63 -15.97
N THR A 39 -5.53 -17.30 -17.07
CA THR A 39 -4.23 -16.62 -16.94
C THR A 39 -4.41 -15.16 -16.50
N LYS A 40 -3.50 -14.65 -15.66
CA LYS A 40 -3.48 -13.26 -15.20
C LYS A 40 -3.55 -12.24 -16.35
N SER A 41 -2.90 -12.54 -17.48
CA SER A 41 -2.90 -11.69 -18.68
C SER A 41 -4.27 -11.60 -19.38
N SER A 42 -5.18 -12.55 -19.12
CA SER A 42 -6.52 -12.57 -19.68
C SER A 42 -7.51 -11.68 -18.90
N VAL A 43 -7.29 -11.45 -17.60
CA VAL A 43 -8.20 -10.70 -16.74
C VAL A 43 -8.45 -9.27 -17.22
N PRO A 44 -7.43 -8.46 -17.60
CA PRO A 44 -7.65 -7.09 -18.05
C PRO A 44 -8.61 -6.97 -19.22
N LYS A 45 -8.65 -7.97 -20.10
CA LYS A 45 -9.58 -7.99 -21.22
C LYS A 45 -11.04 -8.04 -20.78
N TYR A 46 -11.36 -8.83 -19.76
CA TYR A 46 -12.72 -8.93 -19.23
C TYR A 46 -13.09 -7.69 -18.41
N VAL A 47 -12.17 -7.22 -17.57
CA VAL A 47 -12.39 -6.02 -16.73
C VAL A 47 -12.61 -4.80 -17.61
N ASN A 48 -11.78 -4.55 -18.62
CA ASN A 48 -11.97 -3.42 -19.55
C ASN A 48 -13.31 -3.50 -20.29
N ARG A 49 -13.73 -4.69 -20.69
CA ARG A 49 -15.03 -4.89 -21.35
C ARG A 49 -16.20 -4.60 -20.40
N LEU A 50 -16.09 -4.94 -19.11
CA LEU A 50 -17.09 -4.58 -18.12
C LEU A 50 -17.15 -3.07 -17.87
N ILE A 51 -16.00 -2.40 -17.96
CA ILE A 51 -15.92 -0.93 -17.89
C ILE A 51 -16.55 -0.30 -19.14
N ASP A 52 -16.23 -0.79 -20.35
CA ASP A 52 -16.79 -0.31 -21.61
C ASP A 52 -18.31 -0.48 -21.67
N GLU A 53 -18.85 -1.50 -21.00
CA GLU A 53 -20.29 -1.76 -20.87
C GLU A 53 -20.96 -0.98 -19.71
N GLY A 54 -20.18 -0.20 -18.94
CA GLY A 54 -20.68 0.59 -17.81
C GLY A 54 -21.05 -0.23 -16.57
N LEU A 55 -20.65 -1.50 -16.49
CA LEU A 55 -20.91 -2.38 -15.35
C LEU A 55 -19.88 -2.20 -14.24
N LEU A 56 -18.66 -1.79 -14.60
CA LEU A 56 -17.59 -1.40 -13.68
C LEU A 56 -17.12 0.01 -14.02
N GLU A 57 -16.62 0.70 -13.01
CA GLU A 57 -15.95 1.98 -13.16
C GLU A 57 -14.56 1.89 -12.52
N ARG A 58 -13.56 2.58 -13.08
CA ARG A 58 -12.22 2.64 -12.48
C ARG A 58 -12.24 3.58 -11.28
N PHE A 59 -11.73 3.08 -10.17
CA PHE A 59 -11.54 3.85 -8.97
C PHE A 59 -10.05 3.84 -8.62
N GLY A 60 -9.39 4.98 -8.82
CA GLY A 60 -7.94 5.06 -8.71
C GLY A 60 -7.21 4.25 -9.80
N ARG A 61 -5.98 3.87 -9.52
CA ARG A 61 -5.10 3.23 -10.52
C ARG A 61 -5.32 1.73 -10.69
N TYR A 62 -5.74 1.04 -9.64
CA TYR A 62 -5.77 -0.43 -9.60
C TYR A 62 -7.10 -1.03 -9.14
N GLN A 63 -8.06 -0.20 -8.78
CA GLN A 63 -9.35 -0.67 -8.30
C GLN A 63 -10.47 -0.43 -9.30
N VAL A 64 -11.51 -1.23 -9.19
CA VAL A 64 -12.77 -1.03 -9.90
C VAL A 64 -13.91 -1.04 -8.90
N VAL A 65 -14.97 -0.29 -9.19
CA VAL A 65 -16.21 -0.26 -8.42
C VAL A 65 -17.37 -0.59 -9.33
N THR A 66 -18.45 -1.09 -8.77
CA THR A 66 -19.72 -1.26 -9.46
C THR A 66 -20.69 -0.16 -9.05
N GLN A 67 -21.73 0.07 -9.84
CA GLN A 67 -22.78 1.03 -9.45
C GLN A 67 -23.43 0.70 -8.10
N GLN A 68 -23.46 -0.57 -7.71
CA GLN A 68 -24.00 -1.01 -6.42
C GLN A 68 -23.05 -0.69 -5.25
N ASN A 69 -21.76 -0.58 -5.50
CA ASN A 69 -20.71 -0.37 -4.48
C ASN A 69 -19.99 0.98 -4.66
N TYR A 70 -20.55 1.91 -5.45
CA TYR A 70 -19.97 3.23 -5.69
C TYR A 70 -19.72 4.04 -4.40
N PHE A 71 -20.51 3.77 -3.36
CA PHE A 71 -20.38 4.41 -2.05
C PHE A 71 -19.54 3.60 -1.05
N ALA A 72 -18.96 2.46 -1.46
CA ALA A 72 -18.02 1.78 -0.58
C ALA A 72 -16.79 2.68 -0.40
N PRO A 73 -16.42 3.05 0.84
CA PRO A 73 -15.25 3.87 1.06
C PRO A 73 -14.01 3.13 0.54
N TYR A 74 -13.07 3.89 -0.02
CA TYR A 74 -11.77 3.34 -0.40
C TYR A 74 -11.13 2.69 0.81
N GLN A 75 -10.73 1.43 0.68
CA GLN A 75 -10.13 0.67 1.76
C GLN A 75 -8.61 0.65 1.61
N MET A 76 -7.92 1.24 2.56
CA MET A 76 -6.46 1.22 2.63
C MET A 76 -5.99 -0.04 3.34
N PRO A 77 -5.18 -0.90 2.70
CA PRO A 77 -4.61 -2.06 3.38
C PRO A 77 -3.64 -1.62 4.48
N VAL A 78 -3.71 -2.26 5.63
CA VAL A 78 -2.78 -2.08 6.74
C VAL A 78 -1.82 -3.26 6.78
N LEU A 79 -0.53 -2.98 6.75
CA LEU A 79 0.55 -3.96 6.75
C LEU A 79 1.22 -3.98 8.13
N GLY A 80 1.47 -5.17 8.66
CA GLY A 80 2.26 -5.35 9.89
C GLY A 80 3.75 -5.10 9.67
N SER A 81 4.23 -5.43 8.47
CA SER A 81 5.61 -5.18 8.05
C SER A 81 5.68 -4.93 6.56
N VAL A 82 6.78 -4.35 6.07
CA VAL A 82 7.05 -4.25 4.64
C VAL A 82 8.03 -5.36 4.29
N ALA A 83 7.53 -6.38 3.59
CA ALA A 83 8.36 -7.51 3.18
C ALA A 83 9.46 -7.07 2.23
N CYS A 84 10.68 -7.48 2.55
CA CYS A 84 11.89 -7.20 1.82
C CYS A 84 12.09 -8.18 0.66
N GLY A 85 12.63 -7.71 -0.46
CA GLY A 85 13.04 -8.57 -1.58
C GLY A 85 12.04 -8.77 -2.71
N LYS A 86 10.76 -8.43 -2.56
CA LYS A 86 9.79 -8.46 -3.66
C LYS A 86 9.46 -7.04 -4.13
N PRO A 87 9.44 -6.75 -5.45
CA PRO A 87 9.13 -5.41 -5.99
C PRO A 87 7.67 -4.98 -5.78
N LYS A 88 6.85 -5.80 -5.16
CA LYS A 88 5.47 -5.52 -4.74
C LYS A 88 5.38 -5.76 -3.24
N LEU A 89 4.70 -4.85 -2.53
CA LEU A 89 4.25 -5.13 -1.17
C LEU A 89 3.57 -6.50 -1.20
N ALA A 90 4.13 -7.45 -0.46
CA ALA A 90 3.54 -8.76 -0.38
C ALA A 90 2.21 -8.61 0.37
N PHE A 91 1.11 -8.95 -0.27
CA PHE A 91 -0.21 -8.98 0.34
C PHE A 91 -0.33 -10.04 1.45
N GLU A 92 0.73 -10.81 1.66
CA GLU A 92 0.82 -11.87 2.67
C GLU A 92 0.80 -11.34 4.11
N ASP A 93 1.03 -10.01 4.31
CA ASP A 93 1.10 -9.38 5.64
C ASP A 93 -0.03 -8.35 5.88
N ILE A 94 -1.15 -8.41 5.14
CA ILE A 94 -2.28 -7.51 5.39
C ILE A 94 -2.95 -7.91 6.70
N MET A 95 -2.90 -7.01 7.68
CA MET A 95 -3.55 -7.17 8.99
C MET A 95 -5.02 -6.74 8.99
N GLY A 96 -5.44 -5.94 8.00
CA GLY A 96 -6.78 -5.41 7.90
C GLY A 96 -6.88 -4.26 6.92
N TYR A 97 -8.05 -3.59 6.92
CA TYR A 97 -8.33 -2.46 6.05
C TYR A 97 -8.91 -1.30 6.84
N ILE A 98 -8.57 -0.08 6.44
CA ILE A 98 -9.11 1.16 7.00
C ILE A 98 -9.85 1.92 5.90
N PRO A 99 -11.14 2.29 6.09
CA PRO A 99 -11.85 3.11 5.15
C PRO A 99 -11.21 4.51 5.07
N LEU A 100 -10.95 4.99 3.87
CA LEU A 100 -10.40 6.31 3.61
C LEU A 100 -11.49 7.27 3.13
N ASP A 101 -11.30 8.53 3.51
CA ASP A 101 -12.04 9.67 2.98
C ASP A 101 -11.72 9.89 1.48
N GLU A 102 -12.68 10.43 0.72
CA GLU A 102 -12.53 10.75 -0.70
C GLU A 102 -11.32 11.65 -0.99
N SER A 103 -10.92 12.50 -0.05
CA SER A 103 -9.73 13.37 -0.21
C SER A 103 -8.42 12.59 -0.35
N LEU A 104 -8.39 11.34 0.10
CA LEU A 104 -7.26 10.41 -0.03
C LEU A 104 -7.47 9.37 -1.15
N ALA A 105 -8.65 9.29 -1.74
CA ALA A 105 -8.98 8.26 -2.74
C ALA A 105 -8.15 8.37 -4.03
N ASN A 106 -7.58 9.55 -4.33
CA ASN A 106 -6.81 9.80 -5.56
C ASN A 106 -5.34 9.35 -5.47
N GLY A 107 -4.91 8.75 -4.35
CA GLY A 107 -3.54 8.26 -4.15
C GLY A 107 -3.48 6.78 -3.85
N GLU A 108 -2.32 6.17 -4.09
CA GLU A 108 -2.05 4.82 -3.61
C GLU A 108 -1.52 4.92 -2.18
N TYR A 109 -2.30 4.44 -1.23
CA TYR A 109 -1.93 4.46 0.18
C TYR A 109 -1.88 3.04 0.75
N PHE A 110 -1.03 2.85 1.74
CA PHE A 110 -1.08 1.73 2.65
C PHE A 110 -0.82 2.21 4.08
N GLY A 111 -1.40 1.53 5.05
CA GLY A 111 -1.08 1.69 6.45
C GLY A 111 0.13 0.83 6.80
N LEU A 112 1.06 1.38 7.58
CA LEU A 112 2.15 0.62 8.18
C LEU A 112 2.00 0.70 9.69
N VAL A 113 1.95 -0.45 10.35
CA VAL A 113 2.02 -0.50 11.82
C VAL A 113 3.44 -0.17 12.23
N ALA A 114 3.59 0.93 12.97
CA ALA A 114 4.90 1.32 13.49
C ALA A 114 5.37 0.33 14.55
N ASP A 115 6.65 -0.01 14.52
CA ASP A 115 7.29 -0.83 15.52
C ASP A 115 8.56 -0.16 16.04
N GLY A 116 8.75 -0.20 17.37
CA GLY A 116 9.89 0.40 18.06
C GLY A 116 9.73 1.89 18.38
N VAL A 117 10.84 2.51 18.76
CA VAL A 117 10.90 3.87 19.35
C VAL A 117 11.63 4.89 18.46
N SER A 118 12.02 4.51 17.26
CA SER A 118 12.91 5.34 16.42
C SER A 118 12.28 6.65 15.92
N MET A 119 10.97 6.82 16.07
CA MET A 119 10.22 8.00 15.60
C MET A 119 9.41 8.66 16.71
N ILE A 120 9.83 8.46 17.97
CA ILE A 120 9.07 8.87 19.16
C ILE A 120 9.01 10.40 19.32
N ASP A 121 10.07 11.13 18.93
CA ASP A 121 10.15 12.60 19.11
C ASP A 121 9.17 13.35 18.20
N VAL A 122 8.73 12.73 17.10
CA VAL A 122 7.62 13.25 16.24
C VAL A 122 6.29 12.60 16.58
N GLY A 123 6.23 11.90 17.72
CA GLY A 123 5.00 11.35 18.27
C GLY A 123 4.55 10.06 17.59
N ILE A 124 5.35 9.37 16.79
CA ILE A 124 5.04 8.03 16.26
C ILE A 124 5.55 6.99 17.26
N ARG A 125 4.65 6.16 17.76
CA ARG A 125 4.93 5.12 18.75
C ARG A 125 4.62 3.73 18.18
N SER A 126 5.18 2.71 18.81
CA SER A 126 4.84 1.31 18.47
C SER A 126 3.32 1.09 18.59
N GLY A 127 2.73 0.44 17.59
CA GLY A 127 1.29 0.23 17.49
C GLY A 127 0.52 1.31 16.70
N ASP A 128 1.10 2.50 16.48
CA ASP A 128 0.48 3.52 15.63
C ASP A 128 0.41 3.04 14.18
N ILE A 129 -0.67 3.39 13.48
CA ILE A 129 -0.79 3.12 12.04
C ILE A 129 -0.41 4.37 11.27
N VAL A 130 0.71 4.32 10.55
CA VAL A 130 1.20 5.41 9.72
C VAL A 130 0.66 5.24 8.30
N PHE A 131 -0.03 6.26 7.78
CA PHE A 131 -0.54 6.29 6.41
C PHE A 131 0.59 6.69 5.46
N ILE A 132 0.95 5.78 4.58
CA ILE A 132 2.04 5.94 3.63
C ILE A 132 1.46 6.14 2.23
N ARG A 133 1.73 7.28 1.63
CA ARG A 133 1.48 7.50 0.20
C ARG A 133 2.62 6.88 -0.60
N ARG A 134 2.30 5.98 -1.52
CA ARG A 134 3.29 5.34 -2.40
C ARG A 134 3.92 6.34 -3.33
N GLN A 135 5.24 6.40 -3.31
CA GLN A 135 6.06 7.19 -4.22
C GLN A 135 7.51 6.70 -4.15
N GLU A 136 8.26 6.91 -5.22
CA GLU A 136 9.66 6.46 -5.33
C GLU A 136 10.67 7.59 -5.05
N THR A 137 10.18 8.80 -4.79
CA THR A 137 11.01 9.99 -4.52
C THR A 137 10.61 10.64 -3.20
N ALA A 138 11.54 11.36 -2.59
CA ALA A 138 11.32 12.13 -1.37
C ALA A 138 12.16 13.41 -1.37
N ASP A 139 11.65 14.43 -0.70
CA ASP A 139 12.36 15.67 -0.43
C ASP A 139 13.06 15.59 0.93
N ASN A 140 14.10 16.42 1.11
CA ASN A 140 14.79 16.53 2.39
C ASN A 140 13.81 16.94 3.50
N GLY A 141 13.83 16.17 4.57
CA GLY A 141 12.93 16.36 5.71
C GLY A 141 11.64 15.54 5.67
N ASP A 142 11.35 14.83 4.59
CA ASP A 142 10.21 13.92 4.52
C ASP A 142 10.40 12.72 5.45
N ILE A 143 9.32 12.29 6.11
CA ILE A 143 9.30 10.99 6.79
C ILE A 143 8.89 9.95 5.76
N VAL A 144 9.73 8.94 5.57
CA VAL A 144 9.56 7.94 4.50
C VAL A 144 9.67 6.51 5.01
N VAL A 145 9.01 5.61 4.32
CA VAL A 145 9.36 4.19 4.35
C VAL A 145 10.44 3.98 3.29
N ALA A 146 11.62 3.57 3.74
CA ALA A 146 12.78 3.33 2.89
C ALA A 146 13.24 1.88 3.04
N MET A 147 13.70 1.28 1.95
CA MET A 147 14.42 0.01 1.97
C MET A 147 15.91 0.28 1.86
N ILE A 148 16.64 -0.34 2.75
CA ILE A 148 18.10 -0.36 2.77
C ILE A 148 18.52 -1.73 2.26
N ASP A 149 19.25 -1.76 1.14
CA ASP A 149 19.86 -2.99 0.65
C ASP A 149 21.11 -3.24 1.49
N ASP A 150 21.11 -4.29 2.27
CA ASP A 150 22.30 -4.75 2.99
C ASP A 150 23.12 -5.62 2.03
N GLU A 151 24.29 -5.13 1.60
CA GLU A 151 25.18 -5.85 0.67
C GLU A 151 25.68 -7.20 1.23
N TYR A 152 25.47 -7.46 2.54
CA TYR A 152 25.96 -8.64 3.25
C TYR A 152 24.84 -9.61 3.69
N SER A 153 23.59 -9.27 3.49
CA SER A 153 22.45 -10.14 3.81
C SER A 153 21.38 -10.07 2.71
N ASP A 154 20.75 -11.20 2.42
CA ASP A 154 19.56 -11.28 1.56
C ASP A 154 18.32 -10.59 2.21
N ASP A 155 18.50 -10.00 3.41
CA ASP A 155 17.47 -9.34 4.18
C ASP A 155 17.51 -7.81 3.97
N SER A 156 16.92 -7.34 2.89
CA SER A 156 16.58 -5.91 2.77
C SER A 156 15.59 -5.53 3.88
N ARG A 157 15.87 -4.48 4.63
CA ARG A 157 14.99 -4.02 5.74
C ARG A 157 14.26 -2.74 5.36
N ALA A 158 12.94 -2.76 5.50
CA ALA A 158 12.15 -1.55 5.42
C ALA A 158 12.21 -0.81 6.77
N THR A 159 12.40 0.50 6.72
CA THR A 159 12.46 1.35 7.91
C THR A 159 11.70 2.65 7.71
N LEU A 160 11.10 3.18 8.78
CA LEU A 160 10.46 4.51 8.80
C LEU A 160 11.44 5.50 9.42
N LYS A 161 11.90 6.50 8.65
CA LYS A 161 12.89 7.49 9.08
C LYS A 161 12.64 8.83 8.39
N ARG A 162 13.25 9.89 8.92
CA ARG A 162 13.34 11.15 8.19
C ARG A 162 14.46 11.07 7.17
N PHE A 163 14.12 11.42 5.94
CA PHE A 163 15.04 11.34 4.80
C PHE A 163 15.77 12.64 4.57
N PHE A 164 17.08 12.54 4.30
CA PHE A 164 17.90 13.61 3.78
C PHE A 164 18.85 13.09 2.72
N ARG A 165 19.19 13.98 1.77
CA ARG A 165 20.20 13.74 0.76
C ARG A 165 21.43 14.57 1.10
N ASP A 166 22.56 13.92 1.30
CA ASP A 166 23.88 14.52 1.47
C ASP A 166 24.53 14.63 0.08
N GLU A 167 24.31 15.76 -0.59
CA GLU A 167 24.80 15.98 -1.97
C GLU A 167 26.33 16.09 -2.02
N GLU A 168 26.96 16.61 -0.97
CA GLU A 168 28.42 16.78 -0.90
C GLU A 168 29.14 15.43 -0.90
N ASN A 169 28.59 14.45 -0.17
CA ASN A 169 29.19 13.12 -0.05
C ASN A 169 28.49 12.07 -0.92
N GLN A 170 27.49 12.47 -1.71
CA GLN A 170 26.69 11.58 -2.57
C GLN A 170 26.08 10.40 -1.80
N ARG A 171 25.55 10.67 -0.60
CA ARG A 171 24.95 9.67 0.31
C ARG A 171 23.55 10.08 0.73
N PHE A 172 22.87 9.14 1.36
CA PHE A 172 21.57 9.37 1.95
C PHE A 172 21.66 9.18 3.47
N ILE A 173 20.91 10.01 4.18
CA ILE A 173 20.79 9.97 5.64
C ILE A 173 19.36 9.63 5.98
N LEU A 174 19.17 8.54 6.71
CA LEU A 174 17.90 8.13 7.27
C LEU A 174 17.96 8.37 8.78
N ARG A 175 17.41 9.52 9.19
CA ARG A 175 17.47 10.00 10.57
C ARG A 175 16.31 9.46 11.39
N PRO A 176 16.57 8.79 12.53
CA PRO A 176 15.57 8.55 13.53
C PRO A 176 15.06 9.89 14.11
N GLU A 177 13.81 9.97 14.43
CA GLU A 177 13.24 11.02 15.27
C GLU A 177 13.25 10.52 16.74
N ASN A 178 14.44 10.29 17.22
CA ASN A 178 14.76 9.88 18.60
C ASN A 178 16.18 10.32 18.91
N SER A 179 16.31 11.26 19.86
CA SER A 179 17.60 11.87 20.26
C SER A 179 18.63 10.88 20.83
N GLU A 180 18.20 9.67 21.20
CA GLU A 180 19.08 8.61 21.70
C GLU A 180 19.61 7.68 20.58
N MET A 181 19.23 7.93 19.32
CA MET A 181 19.58 7.07 18.19
C MET A 181 20.42 7.82 17.16
N GLU A 182 21.36 7.11 16.54
CA GLU A 182 22.23 7.67 15.50
C GLU A 182 21.60 7.62 14.10
N ASP A 183 22.04 8.53 13.23
CA ASP A 183 21.69 8.54 11.81
C ASP A 183 22.18 7.28 11.10
N ILE A 184 21.37 6.73 10.20
CA ILE A 184 21.74 5.66 9.30
C ILE A 184 22.21 6.29 7.99
N ILE A 185 23.48 6.12 7.65
CA ILE A 185 24.08 6.68 6.43
C ILE A 185 24.28 5.55 5.44
N VAL A 186 23.74 5.71 4.23
CA VAL A 186 23.80 4.70 3.16
C VAL A 186 24.09 5.32 1.80
N ASP A 187 24.77 4.57 0.94
CA ASP A 187 25.10 5.01 -0.44
C ASP A 187 23.90 4.79 -1.38
N LYS A 188 23.00 3.86 -1.05
CA LYS A 188 21.82 3.54 -1.83
C LYS A 188 20.60 3.39 -0.93
N VAL A 189 19.48 3.91 -1.39
CA VAL A 189 18.19 3.79 -0.70
C VAL A 189 17.08 3.71 -1.73
N ARG A 190 16.09 2.87 -1.47
CA ARG A 190 14.87 2.81 -2.26
C ARG A 190 13.70 3.34 -1.43
N ILE A 191 13.10 4.44 -1.88
CA ILE A 191 11.90 5.00 -1.26
C ILE A 191 10.68 4.16 -1.68
N ILE A 192 9.87 3.75 -0.72
CA ILE A 192 8.62 3.01 -0.92
C ILE A 192 7.42 3.94 -0.83
N GLY A 193 7.54 4.98 0.01
CA GLY A 193 6.49 5.97 0.16
C GLY A 193 6.78 6.98 1.25
N LYS A 194 5.95 8.02 1.29
CA LYS A 194 6.01 9.14 2.24
C LYS A 194 4.90 9.03 3.26
N ALA A 195 5.24 9.19 4.54
CA ALA A 195 4.27 9.28 5.62
C ALA A 195 3.47 10.59 5.51
N VAL A 196 2.16 10.49 5.57
CA VAL A 196 1.26 11.65 5.40
C VAL A 196 0.30 11.86 6.56
N ARG A 197 -0.06 10.80 7.29
CA ARG A 197 -0.96 10.86 8.46
C ARG A 197 -0.61 9.74 9.44
N ILE A 198 -1.10 9.87 10.66
CA ILE A 198 -0.97 8.86 11.71
C ILE A 198 -2.37 8.63 12.29
N LEU A 199 -2.74 7.37 12.44
CA LEU A 199 -3.88 6.94 13.23
C LEU A 199 -3.37 6.36 14.54
N LYS A 200 -3.89 6.89 15.65
CA LYS A 200 -3.53 6.50 17.01
C LYS A 200 -4.72 5.88 17.74
N ASN A 201 -4.46 4.83 18.48
CA ASN A 201 -5.43 4.34 19.43
C ASN A 201 -5.22 5.05 20.77
N ILE A 202 -6.22 5.83 21.22
CA ILE A 202 -6.11 6.63 22.46
C ILE A 202 -6.02 5.74 23.70
N GLU A 203 -6.58 4.52 23.66
CA GLU A 203 -6.52 3.59 24.78
C GLU A 203 -5.09 3.12 25.10
N ASP A 204 -4.18 3.19 24.13
CA ASP A 204 -2.76 2.82 24.31
C ASP A 204 -1.93 3.96 24.95
N TYR A 205 -2.55 5.12 25.20
CA TYR A 205 -1.89 6.30 25.80
C TYR A 205 -2.42 6.53 27.23
N PRO A 206 -1.70 6.14 28.29
CA PRO A 206 -2.08 6.52 29.64
C PRO A 206 -2.06 8.04 29.76
N ILE A 207 -3.15 8.58 30.29
CA ILE A 207 -3.32 10.01 30.62
C ILE A 207 -2.40 10.38 31.76
#